data_2374ed542c55b360c95b3fa6d4d32e60
#
_entry.id   2374ed542c55b360c95b3fa6d4d32e60
#
_cell.length_a   1.000
_cell.length_b   1.000
_cell.length_c   1.000
_cell.angle_alpha   90.00
_cell.angle_beta   90.00
_cell.angle_gamma   90.00
#
_symmetry.space_group_name_H-M   'P 1'
#
loop_
_entity.id
_entity.type
_entity.pdbx_description
1 polymer ?
#
loop_
_entity_poly.entity_id
_entity_poly.type
_entity_poly.pdbx_seq_one_letter_code
_entity_poly.pdbx_strand_id
1 'polypeptide(L)'
;RTCIREVEHWLQPAGAWPTWVLSNHDNVRQRSRYQGSERAARAAAVMLLTLRGTPFIYQGEELGLEDAVITAETRTDPGGRDGCRAPIPWRAEPPHGWDGATPWLPFPPDAAELAAERQTGAANSIFALYQRLLAARKASPALHHGDFEELASHPEVLAYRRQHGDDCRLVCINFSDQPHAHPQAGDWQVEIASDGVGESAPYNGTLNPGQAVVLRPTEN
;
A
#
# COMPACT_ATOMS: atom_id res chain seq x y z
N ARG A 1 -3.80 13.60 -1.22
CA ARG A 1 -3.08 14.43 -2.18
C ARG A 1 -2.62 15.75 -1.57
N THR A 2 -3.53 16.58 -1.04
CA THR A 2 -3.18 17.87 -0.40
C THR A 2 -2.15 17.71 0.71
N CYS A 3 -2.35 16.78 1.64
CA CYS A 3 -1.42 16.52 2.74
C CYS A 3 0.00 16.14 2.23
N ILE A 4 0.11 15.29 1.19
CA ILE A 4 1.41 14.90 0.61
C ILE A 4 2.10 16.15 0.06
N ARG A 5 1.38 16.97 -0.72
CA ARG A 5 1.91 18.21 -1.30
C ARG A 5 2.41 19.19 -0.25
N GLU A 6 1.63 19.40 0.82
CA GLU A 6 2.01 20.29 1.92
C GLU A 6 3.25 19.79 2.65
N VAL A 7 3.31 18.52 2.99
CA VAL A 7 4.46 17.90 3.65
C VAL A 7 5.72 18.02 2.80
N GLU A 8 5.65 17.67 1.51
CA GLU A 8 6.80 17.77 0.61
C GLU A 8 7.23 19.22 0.36
N HIS A 9 6.26 20.15 0.26
CA HIS A 9 6.56 21.59 0.12
C HIS A 9 7.42 22.13 1.26
N TRP A 10 7.19 21.68 2.49
CA TRP A 10 7.94 22.14 3.64
C TRP A 10 9.22 21.35 3.90
N LEU A 11 9.19 20.03 3.72
CA LEU A 11 10.29 19.17 4.14
C LEU A 11 11.37 18.99 3.07
N GLN A 12 11.01 18.85 1.80
CA GLN A 12 11.99 18.58 0.75
C GLN A 12 13.01 19.72 0.59
N PRO A 13 12.63 21.02 0.51
CA PRO A 13 13.59 22.12 0.42
C PRO A 13 14.52 22.24 1.63
N ALA A 14 14.04 21.79 2.79
CA ALA A 14 14.82 21.79 4.03
C ALA A 14 15.74 20.55 4.16
N GLY A 15 15.74 19.64 3.18
CA GLY A 15 16.44 18.36 3.26
C GLY A 15 15.88 17.41 4.34
N ALA A 16 14.71 17.73 4.89
CA ALA A 16 14.07 16.92 5.92
C ALA A 16 13.31 15.73 5.30
N TRP A 17 13.13 14.67 6.10
CA TRP A 17 12.62 13.39 5.65
C TRP A 17 11.28 13.07 6.32
N PRO A 18 10.16 12.97 5.56
CA PRO A 18 8.85 12.67 6.14
C PRO A 18 8.73 11.21 6.61
N THR A 19 7.75 10.98 7.45
CA THR A 19 7.32 9.64 7.87
C THR A 19 5.87 9.44 7.46
N TRP A 20 5.59 8.32 6.80
CA TRP A 20 4.25 7.98 6.35
C TRP A 20 3.73 6.74 7.05
N VAL A 21 2.49 6.83 7.52
CA VAL A 21 1.80 5.73 8.20
C VAL A 21 0.33 5.73 7.75
N LEU A 22 -0.18 4.56 7.40
CA LEU A 22 -1.59 4.41 7.01
C LEU A 22 -2.44 3.81 8.14
N SER A 23 -1.87 2.90 8.92
CA SER A 23 -2.53 2.26 10.05
C SER A 23 -1.59 2.20 11.25
N ASN A 24 -2.16 2.19 12.45
CA ASN A 24 -1.43 1.98 13.70
C ASN A 24 -2.37 1.41 14.77
N HIS A 25 -1.85 1.20 15.97
CA HIS A 25 -2.59 0.63 17.11
C HIS A 25 -3.63 1.57 17.74
N ASP A 26 -3.76 2.80 17.26
CA ASP A 26 -4.70 3.81 17.78
C ASP A 26 -5.79 4.20 16.76
N ASN A 27 -5.62 3.77 15.51
CA ASN A 27 -6.53 4.14 14.43
C ASN A 27 -7.06 2.90 13.71
N VAL A 28 -8.30 3.00 13.24
CA VAL A 28 -8.95 2.00 12.37
C VAL A 28 -8.02 1.64 11.21
N ARG A 29 -7.87 0.35 10.93
CA ARG A 29 -7.03 -0.15 9.83
C ARG A 29 -7.43 0.47 8.50
N GLN A 30 -6.47 0.71 7.63
CA GLN A 30 -6.71 1.37 6.35
C GLN A 30 -7.79 0.68 5.51
N ARG A 31 -7.78 -0.66 5.42
CA ARG A 31 -8.77 -1.41 4.63
C ARG A 31 -10.18 -1.23 5.19
N SER A 32 -10.36 -1.25 6.52
CA SER A 32 -11.65 -0.94 7.15
C SER A 32 -12.11 0.48 6.82
N ARG A 33 -11.20 1.47 6.83
CA ARG A 33 -11.52 2.85 6.39
C ARG A 33 -11.91 2.93 4.93
N TYR A 34 -11.42 2.02 4.10
CA TYR A 34 -11.77 1.87 2.68
C TYR A 34 -12.95 0.91 2.46
N GLN A 35 -13.77 0.67 3.49
CA GLN A 35 -14.98 -0.16 3.43
C GLN A 35 -14.69 -1.59 2.91
N GLY A 36 -13.58 -2.18 3.35
CA GLY A 36 -13.15 -3.50 2.95
C GLY A 36 -12.54 -3.62 1.55
N SER A 37 -12.38 -2.51 0.84
CA SER A 37 -11.87 -2.53 -0.55
C SER A 37 -10.40 -2.99 -0.60
N GLU A 38 -10.17 -4.20 -1.11
CA GLU A 38 -8.81 -4.71 -1.34
C GLU A 38 -8.08 -3.89 -2.42
N ARG A 39 -8.79 -3.45 -3.47
CA ARG A 39 -8.19 -2.59 -4.51
C ARG A 39 -7.63 -1.30 -3.92
N ALA A 40 -8.40 -0.64 -3.05
CA ALA A 40 -7.94 0.58 -2.40
C ALA A 40 -6.77 0.33 -1.45
N ALA A 41 -6.77 -0.80 -0.71
CA ALA A 41 -5.66 -1.19 0.15
C ALA A 41 -4.37 -1.45 -0.65
N ARG A 42 -4.48 -2.13 -1.81
CA ARG A 42 -3.35 -2.37 -2.73
C ARG A 42 -2.80 -1.06 -3.32
N ALA A 43 -3.67 -0.17 -3.78
CA ALA A 43 -3.27 1.15 -4.28
C ALA A 43 -2.58 1.99 -3.19
N ALA A 44 -3.09 1.93 -1.97
CA ALA A 44 -2.50 2.59 -0.81
C ALA A 44 -1.13 2.00 -0.43
N ALA A 45 -0.91 0.69 -0.58
CA ALA A 45 0.40 0.06 -0.40
C ALA A 45 1.43 0.59 -1.40
N VAL A 46 1.04 0.72 -2.68
CA VAL A 46 1.90 1.34 -3.71
C VAL A 46 2.26 2.77 -3.28
N MET A 47 1.28 3.57 -2.89
CA MET A 47 1.52 4.94 -2.42
C MET A 47 2.48 4.97 -1.22
N LEU A 48 2.19 4.22 -0.17
CA LEU A 48 2.99 4.19 1.06
C LEU A 48 4.45 3.85 0.79
N LEU A 49 4.70 2.83 -0.02
CA LEU A 49 6.03 2.27 -0.23
C LEU A 49 6.83 2.97 -1.35
N THR A 50 6.20 3.91 -2.09
CA THR A 50 6.88 4.65 -3.14
C THR A 50 6.99 6.15 -2.87
N LEU A 51 6.24 6.71 -1.92
CA LEU A 51 6.44 8.09 -1.48
C LEU A 51 7.86 8.32 -0.95
N ARG A 52 8.33 9.55 -1.10
CA ARG A 52 9.54 10.02 -0.41
C ARG A 52 9.28 10.00 1.08
N GLY A 53 10.18 9.43 1.85
CA GLY A 53 10.01 9.33 3.30
C GLY A 53 10.22 7.92 3.83
N THR A 54 10.05 7.75 5.14
CA THR A 54 10.11 6.46 5.81
C THR A 54 8.70 5.88 5.92
N PRO A 55 8.40 4.77 5.24
CA PRO A 55 7.11 4.10 5.40
C PRO A 55 7.09 3.30 6.69
N PHE A 56 5.99 3.39 7.45
CA PHE A 56 5.70 2.51 8.57
C PHE A 56 4.57 1.58 8.16
N ILE A 57 4.84 0.29 8.17
CA ILE A 57 3.87 -0.76 7.90
C ILE A 57 3.35 -1.25 9.25
N TYR A 58 2.05 -1.11 9.48
CA TYR A 58 1.44 -1.68 10.66
C TYR A 58 1.15 -3.16 10.44
N GLN A 59 1.52 -4.00 11.40
CA GLN A 59 1.34 -5.46 11.31
C GLN A 59 -0.07 -5.86 10.84
N GLY A 60 -0.16 -6.76 9.85
CA GLY A 60 -1.40 -7.20 9.22
C GLY A 60 -1.87 -6.30 8.07
N GLU A 61 -1.24 -5.15 7.86
CA GLU A 61 -1.48 -4.30 6.71
C GLU A 61 -1.02 -4.99 5.41
N GLU A 62 0.11 -5.69 5.49
CA GLU A 62 0.66 -6.53 4.44
C GLU A 62 -0.19 -7.75 4.10
N LEU A 63 -1.09 -8.13 4.99
CA LEU A 63 -2.09 -9.18 4.76
C LEU A 63 -3.44 -8.62 4.31
N GLY A 64 -3.60 -7.30 4.31
CA GLY A 64 -4.86 -6.64 4.00
C GLY A 64 -5.93 -6.88 5.07
N LEU A 65 -5.54 -7.00 6.34
CA LEU A 65 -6.50 -7.23 7.42
C LEU A 65 -7.37 -6.00 7.68
N GLU A 66 -8.63 -6.27 8.01
CA GLU A 66 -9.56 -5.29 8.56
C GLU A 66 -9.55 -5.29 10.09
N ASP A 67 -10.24 -4.33 10.69
CA ASP A 67 -10.48 -4.35 12.13
C ASP A 67 -11.35 -5.56 12.51
N ALA A 68 -11.08 -6.17 13.64
CA ALA A 68 -11.99 -7.16 14.20
C ALA A 68 -13.30 -6.51 14.64
N VAL A 69 -14.38 -7.28 14.60
CA VAL A 69 -15.68 -6.88 15.12
C VAL A 69 -15.67 -7.03 16.64
N ILE A 70 -15.75 -5.92 17.35
CA ILE A 70 -15.71 -5.87 18.82
C ILE A 70 -17.14 -5.71 19.34
N THR A 71 -17.57 -6.68 20.14
CA THR A 71 -18.86 -6.64 20.86
C THR A 71 -18.68 -6.04 22.26
N ALA A 72 -19.78 -5.85 22.98
CA ALA A 72 -19.72 -5.38 24.37
C ALA A 72 -18.98 -6.37 25.28
N GLU A 73 -19.08 -7.66 24.99
CA GLU A 73 -18.46 -8.76 25.75
C GLU A 73 -16.97 -8.90 25.47
N THR A 74 -16.51 -8.56 24.25
CA THR A 74 -15.11 -8.68 23.84
C THR A 74 -14.32 -7.40 23.96
N ARG A 75 -15.00 -6.29 24.29
CA ARG A 75 -14.35 -4.99 24.47
C ARG A 75 -13.49 -4.95 25.71
N THR A 76 -12.24 -4.54 25.56
CA THR A 76 -11.28 -4.37 26.66
C THR A 76 -10.76 -2.93 26.75
N ASP A 77 -10.59 -2.27 25.61
CA ASP A 77 -10.11 -0.89 25.56
C ASP A 77 -11.27 0.13 25.66
N PRO A 78 -11.29 0.97 26.71
CA PRO A 78 -12.30 2.03 26.83
C PRO A 78 -12.30 3.02 25.64
N GLY A 79 -11.15 3.20 24.97
CA GLY A 79 -10.97 4.06 23.79
C GLY A 79 -11.50 3.47 22.50
N GLY A 80 -11.97 2.21 22.49
CA GLY A 80 -12.57 1.57 21.33
C GLY A 80 -11.56 1.16 20.24
N ARG A 81 -10.28 0.99 20.59
CA ARG A 81 -9.20 0.67 19.64
C ARG A 81 -8.96 -0.84 19.46
N ASP A 82 -9.71 -1.68 20.13
CA ASP A 82 -9.48 -3.13 20.11
C ASP A 82 -9.52 -3.74 18.71
N GLY A 83 -10.39 -3.25 17.83
CA GLY A 83 -10.54 -3.77 16.48
C GLY A 83 -9.24 -3.74 15.67
N CYS A 84 -8.50 -2.63 15.73
CA CYS A 84 -7.24 -2.51 14.99
C CYS A 84 -6.08 -3.30 15.62
N ARG A 85 -6.25 -3.80 16.85
CA ARG A 85 -5.26 -4.58 17.61
C ARG A 85 -5.50 -6.09 17.54
N ALA A 86 -6.43 -6.54 16.71
CA ALA A 86 -6.77 -7.94 16.51
C ALA A 86 -5.54 -8.80 16.22
N PRO A 87 -5.54 -10.08 16.67
CA PRO A 87 -4.43 -11.00 16.45
C PRO A 87 -4.23 -11.29 14.96
N ILE A 88 -2.98 -11.51 14.57
CA ILE A 88 -2.62 -11.90 13.20
C ILE A 88 -2.97 -13.36 12.96
N PRO A 89 -3.75 -13.69 11.92
CA PRO A 89 -3.98 -15.06 11.52
C PRO A 89 -2.78 -15.61 10.75
N TRP A 90 -1.97 -16.45 11.41
CA TRP A 90 -0.81 -17.08 10.78
C TRP A 90 -1.21 -18.25 9.90
N ARG A 91 -2.25 -19.02 10.31
CA ARG A 91 -2.77 -20.21 9.64
C ARG A 91 -4.25 -20.04 9.31
N ALA A 92 -4.70 -20.70 8.23
CA ALA A 92 -6.10 -20.66 7.83
C ALA A 92 -7.02 -21.38 8.86
N GLU A 93 -6.58 -22.55 9.34
CA GLU A 93 -7.36 -23.32 10.29
C GLU A 93 -7.29 -22.74 11.71
N PRO A 94 -8.42 -22.63 12.42
CA PRO A 94 -8.43 -22.27 13.83
C PRO A 94 -7.53 -23.20 14.67
N PRO A 95 -6.84 -22.70 15.68
CA PRO A 95 -6.84 -21.34 16.24
C PRO A 95 -5.90 -20.35 15.50
N HIS A 96 -5.77 -20.44 14.22
CA HIS A 96 -5.03 -19.53 13.35
C HIS A 96 -3.53 -19.38 13.68
N GLY A 97 -2.91 -20.47 14.17
CA GLY A 97 -1.50 -20.51 14.57
C GLY A 97 -1.21 -19.97 15.97
N TRP A 98 -2.23 -19.79 16.79
CA TRP A 98 -2.13 -19.41 18.20
C TRP A 98 -2.27 -20.62 19.14
N ASP A 99 -1.71 -21.76 18.73
CA ASP A 99 -1.77 -23.01 19.48
C ASP A 99 -1.19 -22.83 20.90
N GLY A 100 -1.97 -23.23 21.91
CA GLY A 100 -1.58 -23.07 23.31
C GLY A 100 -1.75 -21.68 23.91
N ALA A 101 -2.25 -20.72 23.13
CA ALA A 101 -2.58 -19.37 23.60
C ALA A 101 -4.01 -19.00 23.19
N THR A 102 -4.74 -18.33 24.07
CA THR A 102 -6.04 -17.74 23.73
C THR A 102 -5.85 -16.24 23.48
N PRO A 103 -6.02 -15.77 22.25
CA PRO A 103 -6.00 -14.33 21.98
C PRO A 103 -7.06 -13.62 22.83
N TRP A 104 -6.73 -12.47 23.39
CA TRP A 104 -7.64 -11.69 24.22
C TRP A 104 -8.63 -10.85 23.40
N LEU A 105 -8.40 -10.74 22.09
CA LEU A 105 -9.31 -10.10 21.12
C LEU A 105 -9.74 -11.12 20.06
N PRO A 106 -10.91 -10.93 19.44
CA PRO A 106 -11.33 -11.76 18.31
C PRO A 106 -10.42 -11.54 17.09
N PHE A 107 -10.37 -12.54 16.22
CA PHE A 107 -9.72 -12.41 14.93
C PHE A 107 -10.49 -11.44 14.01
N PRO A 108 -9.81 -10.81 13.05
CA PRO A 108 -10.47 -9.98 12.04
C PRO A 108 -11.39 -10.85 11.16
N PRO A 109 -12.35 -10.23 10.43
CA PRO A 109 -13.10 -10.92 9.38
C PRO A 109 -12.15 -11.58 8.39
N ASP A 110 -12.62 -12.67 7.77
CA ASP A 110 -11.87 -13.40 6.73
C ASP A 110 -10.48 -13.89 7.19
N ALA A 111 -10.31 -14.15 8.50
CA ALA A 111 -9.03 -14.56 9.06
C ALA A 111 -8.46 -15.82 8.39
N ALA A 112 -9.31 -16.77 8.01
CA ALA A 112 -8.89 -17.98 7.30
C ALA A 112 -8.37 -17.69 5.89
N GLU A 113 -9.06 -16.83 5.16
CA GLU A 113 -8.75 -16.43 3.78
C GLU A 113 -7.51 -15.54 3.72
N LEU A 114 -7.37 -14.63 4.68
CA LEU A 114 -6.28 -13.66 4.76
C LEU A 114 -5.09 -14.13 5.58
N ALA A 115 -5.11 -15.39 6.05
CA ALA A 115 -4.00 -15.95 6.82
C ALA A 115 -2.67 -15.86 6.07
N ALA A 116 -1.59 -15.58 6.82
CA ALA A 116 -0.25 -15.43 6.28
C ALA A 116 0.19 -16.65 5.46
N GLU A 117 -0.15 -17.89 5.89
CA GLU A 117 0.20 -19.10 5.15
C GLU A 117 -0.44 -19.17 3.76
N ARG A 118 -1.67 -18.66 3.59
CA ARG A 118 -2.35 -18.66 2.30
C ARG A 118 -1.77 -17.63 1.35
N GLN A 119 -1.29 -16.53 1.88
CA GLN A 119 -0.73 -15.46 1.08
C GLN A 119 0.74 -15.66 0.75
N THR A 120 1.46 -16.41 1.60
CA THR A 120 2.87 -16.76 1.34
C THR A 120 2.95 -17.70 0.14
N GLY A 121 3.68 -17.26 -0.90
CA GLY A 121 3.82 -17.99 -2.16
C GLY A 121 2.66 -17.81 -3.16
N ALA A 122 1.59 -17.13 -2.79
CA ALA A 122 0.51 -16.77 -3.72
C ALA A 122 0.89 -15.49 -4.48
N ALA A 123 1.24 -15.60 -5.76
CA ALA A 123 1.82 -14.51 -6.57
C ALA A 123 0.98 -13.23 -6.60
N ASN A 124 -0.34 -13.36 -6.55
CA ASN A 124 -1.27 -12.22 -6.61
C ASN A 124 -1.79 -11.78 -5.24
N SER A 125 -1.24 -12.31 -4.13
CA SER A 125 -1.63 -11.88 -2.79
C SER A 125 -1.20 -10.44 -2.53
N ILE A 126 -1.87 -9.78 -1.56
CA ILE A 126 -1.43 -8.46 -1.10
C ILE A 126 -0.05 -8.55 -0.43
N PHE A 127 0.25 -9.66 0.24
CA PHE A 127 1.57 -9.94 0.82
C PHE A 127 2.66 -9.96 -0.26
N ALA A 128 2.43 -10.66 -1.38
CA ALA A 128 3.37 -10.66 -2.50
C ALA A 128 3.55 -9.27 -3.13
N LEU A 129 2.50 -8.44 -3.18
CA LEU A 129 2.62 -7.05 -3.61
C LEU A 129 3.54 -6.26 -2.68
N TYR A 130 3.39 -6.37 -1.35
CA TYR A 130 4.29 -5.73 -0.38
C TYR A 130 5.74 -6.19 -0.56
N GLN A 131 5.97 -7.49 -0.78
CA GLN A 131 7.31 -8.02 -1.03
C GLN A 131 7.94 -7.39 -2.29
N ARG A 132 7.20 -7.32 -3.41
CA ARG A 132 7.69 -6.71 -4.65
C ARG A 132 7.98 -5.22 -4.48
N LEU A 133 7.09 -4.48 -3.82
CA LEU A 133 7.27 -3.04 -3.56
C LEU A 133 8.50 -2.77 -2.67
N LEU A 134 8.71 -3.56 -1.62
CA LEU A 134 9.88 -3.44 -0.75
C LEU A 134 11.17 -3.80 -1.49
N ALA A 135 11.14 -4.83 -2.33
CA ALA A 135 12.27 -5.20 -3.17
C ALA A 135 12.63 -4.10 -4.18
N ALA A 136 11.63 -3.55 -4.88
CA ALA A 136 11.82 -2.43 -5.81
C ALA A 136 12.35 -1.19 -5.09
N ARG A 137 11.76 -0.83 -3.93
CA ARG A 137 12.25 0.30 -3.13
C ARG A 137 13.70 0.13 -2.70
N LYS A 138 14.09 -1.09 -2.31
CA LYS A 138 15.49 -1.37 -1.91
C LYS A 138 16.45 -1.31 -3.11
N ALA A 139 16.00 -1.73 -4.28
CA ALA A 139 16.83 -1.79 -5.49
C ALA A 139 16.94 -0.45 -6.22
N SER A 140 15.93 0.44 -6.11
CA SER A 140 15.90 1.72 -6.79
C SER A 140 16.36 2.88 -5.89
N PRO A 141 17.50 3.53 -6.18
CA PRO A 141 17.90 4.77 -5.52
C PRO A 141 16.83 5.85 -5.59
N ALA A 142 16.09 5.96 -6.72
CA ALA A 142 14.98 6.90 -6.86
C ALA A 142 13.89 6.67 -5.83
N LEU A 143 13.42 5.43 -5.65
CA LEU A 143 12.41 5.11 -4.65
C LEU A 143 12.93 5.22 -3.22
N HIS A 144 14.21 4.94 -2.98
CA HIS A 144 14.81 4.93 -1.65
C HIS A 144 15.18 6.36 -1.18
N HIS A 145 15.92 7.12 -2.00
CA HIS A 145 16.50 8.41 -1.63
C HIS A 145 16.06 9.58 -2.53
N GLY A 146 15.39 9.30 -3.65
CA GLY A 146 15.11 10.29 -4.68
C GLY A 146 14.19 11.42 -4.22
N ASP A 147 14.24 12.52 -4.96
CA ASP A 147 13.34 13.64 -4.81
C ASP A 147 11.91 13.27 -5.20
N PHE A 148 10.97 14.08 -4.74
CA PHE A 148 9.55 13.95 -5.06
C PHE A 148 9.10 15.13 -5.93
N GLU A 149 8.41 14.83 -7.02
CA GLU A 149 7.76 15.83 -7.86
C GLU A 149 6.34 15.38 -8.20
N GLU A 150 5.34 16.12 -7.74
CA GLU A 150 3.96 15.86 -8.14
C GLU A 150 3.75 16.24 -9.59
N LEU A 151 3.14 15.33 -10.36
CA LEU A 151 2.83 15.56 -11.78
C LEU A 151 1.39 16.01 -11.96
N ALA A 152 1.15 16.78 -13.04
CA ALA A 152 -0.20 17.14 -13.43
C ALA A 152 -1.01 15.90 -13.79
N SER A 153 -2.20 15.75 -13.22
CA SER A 153 -3.04 14.59 -13.39
C SER A 153 -4.51 14.94 -13.15
N HIS A 154 -5.41 14.03 -13.56
CA HIS A 154 -6.83 14.12 -13.20
C HIS A 154 -7.01 14.26 -11.68
N PRO A 155 -8.04 14.98 -11.18
CA PRO A 155 -8.26 15.15 -9.73
C PRO A 155 -8.30 13.84 -8.92
N GLU A 156 -8.79 12.76 -9.52
CA GLU A 156 -8.89 11.42 -8.90
C GLU A 156 -7.64 10.55 -9.09
N VAL A 157 -6.65 11.05 -9.83
CA VAL A 157 -5.35 10.39 -10.04
C VAL A 157 -4.28 11.13 -9.25
N LEU A 158 -3.51 10.43 -8.47
CA LEU A 158 -2.25 10.92 -7.90
C LEU A 158 -1.11 10.42 -8.78
N ALA A 159 -0.35 11.35 -9.36
CA ALA A 159 0.84 11.01 -10.13
C ALA A 159 2.04 11.80 -9.63
N TYR A 160 3.18 11.13 -9.53
CA TYR A 160 4.43 11.75 -9.11
C TYR A 160 5.65 11.03 -9.68
N ARG A 161 6.73 11.78 -9.78
CA ARG A 161 8.05 11.30 -10.14
C ARG A 161 8.93 11.18 -8.91
N ARG A 162 9.71 10.11 -8.87
CA ARG A 162 10.85 9.93 -7.97
C ARG A 162 12.11 9.90 -8.81
N GLN A 163 13.12 10.69 -8.44
CA GLN A 163 14.35 10.83 -9.21
C GLN A 163 15.57 10.84 -8.31
N HIS A 164 16.61 10.05 -8.66
CA HIS A 164 17.92 10.10 -8.02
C HIS A 164 19.00 9.79 -9.05
N GLY A 165 19.79 10.80 -9.45
CA GLY A 165 20.73 10.64 -10.56
C GLY A 165 19.99 10.22 -11.82
N ASP A 166 20.46 9.15 -12.46
CA ASP A 166 19.86 8.59 -13.67
C ASP A 166 18.69 7.64 -13.39
N ASP A 167 18.49 7.22 -12.13
CA ASP A 167 17.35 6.36 -11.77
C ASP A 167 16.07 7.18 -11.60
N CYS A 168 15.02 6.77 -12.30
CA CYS A 168 13.73 7.45 -12.31
C CYS A 168 12.58 6.44 -12.18
N ARG A 169 11.58 6.80 -11.39
CA ARG A 169 10.30 6.09 -11.35
C ARG A 169 9.14 7.07 -11.44
N LEU A 170 8.14 6.72 -12.24
CA LEU A 170 6.84 7.38 -12.20
C LEU A 170 5.87 6.49 -11.44
N VAL A 171 5.08 7.10 -10.57
CA VAL A 171 4.03 6.40 -9.83
C VAL A 171 2.70 7.06 -10.16
N CYS A 172 1.74 6.26 -10.62
CA CYS A 172 0.42 6.74 -10.99
C CYS A 172 -0.63 5.90 -10.27
N ILE A 173 -1.55 6.56 -9.57
CA ILE A 173 -2.54 5.92 -8.71
C ILE A 173 -3.91 6.47 -9.03
N ASN A 174 -4.81 5.62 -9.47
CA ASN A 174 -6.21 5.93 -9.69
C ASN A 174 -7.03 5.52 -8.46
N PHE A 175 -7.58 6.49 -7.73
CA PHE A 175 -8.41 6.23 -6.55
C PHE A 175 -9.92 6.11 -6.87
N SER A 176 -10.29 6.21 -8.14
CA SER A 176 -11.70 6.16 -8.56
C SER A 176 -12.12 4.79 -9.07
N ASP A 177 -13.42 4.61 -9.24
CA ASP A 177 -14.03 3.44 -9.84
C ASP A 177 -14.16 3.53 -11.38
N GLN A 178 -13.54 4.57 -11.98
CA GLN A 178 -13.53 4.76 -13.43
C GLN A 178 -12.10 4.65 -13.97
N PRO A 179 -11.92 4.17 -15.21
CA PRO A 179 -10.62 4.20 -15.86
C PRO A 179 -10.24 5.65 -16.20
N HIS A 180 -8.96 5.98 -16.06
CA HIS A 180 -8.44 7.30 -16.42
C HIS A 180 -7.28 7.19 -17.39
N ALA A 181 -7.37 7.96 -18.49
CA ALA A 181 -6.22 8.17 -19.35
C ALA A 181 -5.18 9.04 -18.60
N HIS A 182 -3.96 8.57 -18.55
CA HIS A 182 -2.83 9.29 -17.96
C HIS A 182 -1.55 8.97 -18.73
N PRO A 183 -1.48 9.41 -20.02
CA PRO A 183 -0.30 9.19 -20.85
C PRO A 183 0.92 9.90 -20.27
N GLN A 184 2.06 9.25 -20.33
CA GLN A 184 3.35 9.79 -19.94
C GLN A 184 4.24 9.97 -21.15
N ALA A 185 4.97 11.08 -21.22
CA ALA A 185 5.97 11.27 -22.26
C ALA A 185 7.14 10.31 -22.04
N GLY A 186 7.63 9.73 -23.12
CA GLY A 186 8.71 8.75 -23.11
C GLY A 186 8.22 7.29 -23.09
N ASP A 187 9.16 6.38 -23.17
CA ASP A 187 8.89 4.95 -23.21
C ASP A 187 8.99 4.38 -21.78
N TRP A 188 7.86 3.93 -21.26
CA TRP A 188 7.73 3.43 -19.90
C TRP A 188 7.27 1.98 -19.89
N GLN A 189 7.85 1.21 -19.00
CA GLN A 189 7.44 -0.16 -18.69
C GLN A 189 6.81 -0.22 -17.30
N VAL A 190 5.74 -0.98 -17.15
CA VAL A 190 5.14 -1.25 -15.84
C VAL A 190 6.07 -2.17 -15.06
N GLU A 191 6.69 -1.65 -14.01
CA GLU A 191 7.54 -2.41 -13.11
C GLU A 191 6.69 -3.18 -12.08
N ILE A 192 5.69 -2.50 -11.47
CA ILE A 192 4.75 -3.09 -10.53
C ILE A 192 3.37 -2.50 -10.80
N ALA A 193 2.35 -3.36 -10.79
CA ALA A 193 0.94 -2.98 -10.78
C ALA A 193 0.26 -3.51 -9.51
N SER A 194 -0.61 -2.72 -8.89
CA SER A 194 -1.33 -3.10 -7.68
C SER A 194 -2.22 -4.33 -7.86
N ASP A 195 -2.72 -4.54 -9.07
CA ASP A 195 -3.55 -5.66 -9.51
C ASP A 195 -2.78 -6.72 -10.33
N GLY A 196 -1.48 -6.50 -10.56
CA GLY A 196 -0.62 -7.35 -11.36
C GLY A 196 -0.82 -7.21 -12.88
N VAL A 197 -1.79 -6.38 -13.32
CA VAL A 197 -2.12 -6.25 -14.74
C VAL A 197 -1.10 -5.37 -15.45
N GLY A 198 -0.51 -5.89 -16.54
CA GLY A 198 0.43 -5.17 -17.39
C GLY A 198 1.88 -5.15 -16.87
N GLU A 199 2.22 -5.83 -15.78
CA GLU A 199 3.60 -5.93 -15.32
C GLU A 199 4.53 -6.46 -16.42
N SER A 200 5.69 -5.85 -16.56
CA SER A 200 6.69 -6.11 -17.61
C SER A 200 6.26 -5.72 -19.03
N ALA A 201 5.07 -5.19 -19.23
CA ALA A 201 4.62 -4.67 -20.53
C ALA A 201 4.88 -3.16 -20.65
N PRO A 202 4.94 -2.60 -21.88
CA PRO A 202 4.91 -1.16 -22.10
C PRO A 202 3.65 -0.54 -21.48
N TYR A 203 3.82 0.61 -20.83
CA TYR A 203 2.69 1.33 -20.27
C TYR A 203 1.82 1.94 -21.38
N ASN A 204 0.55 1.60 -21.41
CA ASN A 204 -0.39 1.98 -22.46
C ASN A 204 -1.05 3.36 -22.25
N GLY A 205 -0.67 4.09 -21.20
CA GLY A 205 -1.24 5.41 -20.90
C GLY A 205 -2.60 5.39 -20.23
N THR A 206 -3.05 4.25 -19.71
CA THR A 206 -4.36 4.13 -19.05
C THR A 206 -4.22 3.43 -17.70
N LEU A 207 -4.93 3.96 -16.70
CA LEU A 207 -5.07 3.36 -15.38
C LEU A 207 -6.48 2.76 -15.25
N ASN A 208 -6.55 1.49 -14.89
CA ASN A 208 -7.82 0.84 -14.57
C ASN A 208 -8.44 1.42 -13.27
N PRO A 209 -9.73 1.18 -13.00
CA PRO A 209 -10.36 1.55 -11.74
C PRO A 209 -9.58 1.02 -10.54
N GLY A 210 -9.21 1.90 -9.60
CA GLY A 210 -8.48 1.55 -8.38
C GLY A 210 -7.08 0.99 -8.60
N GLN A 211 -6.51 1.11 -9.80
CA GLN A 211 -5.16 0.64 -10.13
C GLN A 211 -4.10 1.65 -9.72
N ALA A 212 -2.99 1.14 -9.21
CA ALA A 212 -1.75 1.89 -9.02
C ALA A 212 -0.60 1.19 -9.75
N VAL A 213 0.25 1.96 -10.43
CA VAL A 213 1.41 1.44 -11.15
C VAL A 213 2.68 2.18 -10.77
N VAL A 214 3.77 1.44 -10.71
CA VAL A 214 5.14 1.95 -10.68
C VAL A 214 5.73 1.71 -12.06
N LEU A 215 6.18 2.77 -12.71
CA LEU A 215 6.75 2.74 -14.06
C LEU A 215 8.25 3.00 -13.98
N ARG A 216 9.01 2.27 -14.79
CA ARG A 216 10.43 2.50 -15.04
C ARG A 216 10.67 2.87 -16.49
N PRO A 217 11.71 3.65 -16.82
CA PRO A 217 12.11 3.83 -18.23
C PRO A 217 12.42 2.49 -18.88
N THR A 218 12.05 2.33 -20.15
CA THR A 218 12.56 1.19 -20.94
C THR A 218 14.04 1.39 -21.20
N GLU A 219 14.84 0.37 -20.95
CA GLU A 219 16.25 0.35 -21.35
C GLU A 219 16.33 0.35 -22.89
N ASN A 220 17.01 1.32 -23.47
CA ASN A 220 17.30 1.37 -24.91
C ASN A 220 18.45 0.43 -25.24
#